data_68288b034c084d6a6220515cea38c1e6
#
_entry.id   68288b034c084d6a6220515cea38c1e6
#
_cell.length_a   1.000
_cell.length_b   1.000
_cell.length_c   1.000
_cell.angle_alpha   90.00
_cell.angle_beta   90.00
_cell.angle_gamma   90.00
#
_symmetry.space_group_name_H-M   'P 1'
#
loop_
_entity.id
_entity.type
_entity.pdbx_description
1 polymer ?
#
loop_
_entity_poly.entity_id
_entity_poly.type
_entity_poly.pdbx_seq_one_letter_code
_entity_poly.pdbx_strand_id
1 'polypeptide(L)'
;MRISRSIGRLAMCLVMVAVVGAGAVGAGAMTGPGRDSPRTDAASRASSALVAELALARAATVKYVSNLQLAKANGYGIITQMIPNMGYHYMNAGVKGFDVRKPPILVYEHQGTTWQLGAIEWVFTSKPATPPLPGARYGAFGAGCHYKDGTFVPAETQDACPKTDPQSGAAFNFWHPNLVTLHVWLWYPNPSGLFASTNPLVAAFNHG
;
A
#
# COMPACT_ATOMS: atom_id res chain seq x y z
N MET A 1 45.45 -3.75 -35.13
CA MET A 1 45.42 -5.13 -34.62
C MET A 1 43.99 -5.65 -34.69
N ARG A 2 43.77 -6.79 -35.36
CA ARG A 2 42.53 -7.23 -36.00
C ARG A 2 41.41 -7.61 -35.00
N ILE A 3 40.22 -7.14 -35.31
CA ILE A 3 38.93 -7.48 -34.70
C ILE A 3 38.42 -8.79 -35.33
N SER A 4 38.08 -9.78 -34.53
CA SER A 4 37.37 -10.98 -34.99
C SER A 4 35.94 -10.97 -34.50
N ARG A 5 35.00 -10.93 -35.45
CA ARG A 5 33.55 -11.11 -35.23
C ARG A 5 33.24 -12.61 -35.30
N SER A 6 32.56 -13.14 -34.31
CA SER A 6 31.98 -14.48 -34.38
C SER A 6 30.46 -14.37 -34.38
N ILE A 7 29.86 -14.82 -35.47
CA ILE A 7 28.41 -14.89 -35.70
C ILE A 7 27.98 -16.33 -35.37
N GLY A 8 27.26 -16.52 -34.27
CA GLY A 8 26.64 -17.80 -33.94
C GLY A 8 25.21 -17.90 -34.51
N ARG A 9 25.03 -18.88 -35.38
CA ARG A 9 23.77 -19.19 -36.07
C ARG A 9 22.77 -19.84 -35.11
N LEU A 10 21.55 -19.32 -35.08
CA LEU A 10 20.38 -19.90 -34.42
C LEU A 10 19.84 -21.06 -35.26
N ALA A 11 19.77 -22.25 -34.74
CA ALA A 11 19.12 -23.41 -35.38
C ALA A 11 17.67 -23.52 -34.80
N MET A 12 16.73 -23.35 -35.70
CA MET A 12 15.29 -23.47 -35.47
C MET A 12 14.89 -24.94 -35.69
N CYS A 13 14.57 -25.67 -34.62
CA CYS A 13 13.99 -27.00 -34.73
C CYS A 13 12.46 -26.89 -34.76
N LEU A 14 11.91 -27.18 -35.94
CA LEU A 14 10.49 -27.34 -36.17
C LEU A 14 10.11 -28.79 -35.86
N VAL A 15 9.31 -29.07 -34.83
CA VAL A 15 8.74 -30.36 -34.55
C VAL A 15 7.27 -30.34 -35.00
N MET A 16 6.99 -30.98 -36.12
CA MET A 16 5.61 -31.31 -36.51
C MET A 16 5.19 -32.61 -35.82
N VAL A 17 4.13 -32.58 -35.05
CA VAL A 17 3.41 -33.78 -34.59
C VAL A 17 2.07 -33.79 -35.26
N ALA A 18 1.90 -34.71 -36.20
CA ALA A 18 0.62 -35.05 -36.77
C ALA A 18 -0.03 -36.14 -35.89
N VAL A 19 -1.19 -35.86 -35.32
CA VAL A 19 -2.03 -36.84 -34.65
C VAL A 19 -3.30 -37.00 -35.48
N VAL A 20 -3.40 -38.14 -36.15
CA VAL A 20 -4.63 -38.64 -36.73
C VAL A 20 -5.31 -39.51 -35.66
N GLY A 21 -6.50 -39.15 -35.25
CA GLY A 21 -7.30 -39.93 -34.31
C GLY A 21 -8.77 -39.84 -34.67
N ALA A 22 -9.30 -40.95 -35.13
CA ALA A 22 -10.66 -41.13 -35.61
C ALA A 22 -11.71 -41.03 -34.52
N GLY A 23 -12.91 -40.69 -34.95
CA GLY A 23 -14.06 -40.27 -34.18
C GLY A 23 -14.66 -41.26 -33.18
N ALA A 24 -15.35 -40.65 -32.24
CA ALA A 24 -16.51 -41.23 -31.55
C ALA A 24 -17.55 -40.11 -31.41
N VAL A 25 -18.70 -40.31 -32.09
CA VAL A 25 -19.87 -39.44 -31.92
C VAL A 25 -20.53 -39.80 -30.59
N GLY A 26 -20.16 -39.14 -29.54
CA GLY A 26 -20.84 -39.17 -28.26
C GLY A 26 -21.89 -38.08 -28.20
N ALA A 27 -23.16 -38.41 -28.05
CA ALA A 27 -24.24 -37.49 -27.75
C ALA A 27 -23.95 -36.81 -26.39
N GLY A 28 -23.28 -35.66 -26.42
CA GLY A 28 -23.05 -34.84 -25.24
C GLY A 28 -24.32 -34.13 -24.84
N ALA A 29 -24.82 -34.43 -23.64
CA ALA A 29 -25.84 -33.66 -22.98
C ALA A 29 -25.42 -32.17 -22.99
N MET A 30 -26.29 -31.32 -23.50
CA MET A 30 -26.15 -29.86 -23.33
C MET A 30 -26.24 -29.55 -21.84
N THR A 31 -25.11 -29.41 -21.17
CA THR A 31 -25.05 -28.76 -19.88
C THR A 31 -25.37 -27.27 -20.13
N GLY A 32 -26.55 -26.87 -19.72
CA GLY A 32 -26.94 -25.45 -19.73
C GLY A 32 -25.90 -24.59 -19.00
N PRO A 33 -25.89 -23.27 -19.22
CA PRO A 33 -24.93 -22.36 -18.59
C PRO A 33 -24.99 -22.60 -17.08
N GLY A 34 -23.83 -23.01 -16.53
CA GLY A 34 -23.70 -23.22 -15.10
C GLY A 34 -24.15 -21.95 -14.40
N ARG A 35 -25.15 -22.07 -13.51
CA ARG A 35 -25.53 -21.00 -12.61
C ARG A 35 -24.32 -20.80 -11.73
N ASP A 36 -23.57 -19.71 -11.99
CA ASP A 36 -22.51 -19.28 -11.11
C ASP A 36 -23.08 -19.15 -9.70
N SER A 37 -22.43 -19.82 -8.75
CA SER A 37 -22.92 -19.83 -7.37
C SER A 37 -22.98 -18.39 -6.84
N PRO A 38 -24.02 -17.99 -6.08
CA PRO A 38 -24.15 -16.63 -5.54
C PRO A 38 -22.91 -16.14 -4.78
N ARG A 39 -22.12 -17.06 -4.26
CA ARG A 39 -20.83 -16.81 -3.57
C ARG A 39 -19.74 -16.34 -4.52
N THR A 40 -19.66 -16.92 -5.72
CA THR A 40 -18.70 -16.55 -6.77
C THR A 40 -18.99 -15.14 -7.29
N ASP A 41 -20.27 -14.83 -7.50
CA ASP A 41 -20.71 -13.52 -7.96
C ASP A 41 -20.47 -12.43 -6.91
N ALA A 42 -20.68 -12.73 -5.62
CA ALA A 42 -20.41 -11.79 -4.54
C ALA A 42 -18.91 -11.49 -4.40
N ALA A 43 -18.04 -12.52 -4.47
CA ALA A 43 -16.60 -12.38 -4.44
C ALA A 43 -16.07 -11.58 -5.64
N SER A 44 -16.60 -11.84 -6.84
CA SER A 44 -16.25 -11.12 -8.07
C SER A 44 -16.64 -9.64 -7.98
N ARG A 45 -17.86 -9.33 -7.50
CA ARG A 45 -18.31 -7.95 -7.28
C ARG A 45 -17.46 -7.21 -6.26
N ALA A 46 -17.11 -7.85 -5.13
CA ALA A 46 -16.23 -7.26 -4.12
C ALA A 46 -14.83 -6.97 -4.67
N SER A 47 -14.28 -7.87 -5.50
CA SER A 47 -12.99 -7.67 -6.17
C SER A 47 -13.05 -6.49 -7.15
N SER A 48 -14.10 -6.40 -7.96
CA SER A 48 -14.29 -5.30 -8.91
C SER A 48 -14.48 -3.95 -8.21
N ALA A 49 -15.22 -3.92 -7.09
CA ALA A 49 -15.38 -2.73 -6.28
C ALA A 49 -14.05 -2.27 -5.68
N LEU A 50 -13.24 -3.18 -5.14
CA LEU A 50 -11.91 -2.84 -4.63
C LEU A 50 -11.02 -2.25 -5.73
N VAL A 51 -10.99 -2.85 -6.92
CA VAL A 51 -10.20 -2.35 -8.06
C VAL A 51 -10.61 -0.92 -8.43
N ALA A 52 -11.92 -0.63 -8.46
CA ALA A 52 -12.41 0.72 -8.72
C ALA A 52 -11.96 1.74 -7.67
N GLU A 53 -12.07 1.39 -6.38
CA GLU A 53 -11.61 2.26 -5.29
C GLU A 53 -10.10 2.51 -5.34
N LEU A 54 -9.30 1.49 -5.62
CA LEU A 54 -7.85 1.64 -5.79
C LEU A 54 -7.48 2.50 -7.01
N ALA A 55 -8.25 2.45 -8.09
CA ALA A 55 -8.05 3.31 -9.25
C ALA A 55 -8.31 4.79 -8.90
N LEU A 56 -9.35 5.07 -8.12
CA LEU A 56 -9.64 6.42 -7.62
C LEU A 56 -8.55 6.93 -6.68
N ALA A 57 -8.06 6.07 -5.76
CA ALA A 57 -6.94 6.40 -4.88
C ALA A 57 -5.67 6.73 -5.68
N ARG A 58 -5.34 5.92 -6.71
CA ARG A 58 -4.19 6.18 -7.58
C ARG A 58 -4.33 7.51 -8.32
N ALA A 59 -5.47 7.75 -8.95
CA ALA A 59 -5.72 9.00 -9.67
C ALA A 59 -5.55 10.23 -8.76
N ALA A 60 -5.99 10.14 -7.51
CA ALA A 60 -5.90 11.24 -6.55
C ALA A 60 -4.48 11.47 -6.01
N THR A 61 -3.66 10.41 -5.88
CA THR A 61 -2.35 10.45 -5.20
C THR A 61 -1.16 10.40 -6.16
N VAL A 62 -1.36 10.17 -7.46
CA VAL A 62 -0.27 10.09 -8.46
C VAL A 62 0.66 11.30 -8.44
N LYS A 63 0.14 12.49 -8.19
CA LYS A 63 0.90 13.75 -8.10
C LYS A 63 1.92 13.77 -6.95
N TYR A 64 1.76 12.90 -5.97
CA TYR A 64 2.63 12.82 -4.79
C TYR A 64 3.67 11.70 -4.90
N VAL A 65 3.60 10.81 -5.89
CA VAL A 65 4.39 9.57 -5.96
C VAL A 65 5.88 9.79 -5.78
N SER A 66 6.45 10.78 -6.48
CA SER A 66 7.87 11.16 -6.36
C SER A 66 8.05 12.61 -5.90
N ASN A 67 7.01 13.23 -5.37
CA ASN A 67 7.00 14.65 -5.05
C ASN A 67 6.51 14.91 -3.62
N LEU A 68 7.36 14.57 -2.64
CA LEU A 68 7.11 14.86 -1.23
C LEU A 68 6.92 16.37 -0.97
N GLN A 69 7.63 17.24 -1.72
CA GLN A 69 7.49 18.69 -1.51
C GLN A 69 6.09 19.18 -1.89
N LEU A 70 5.49 18.62 -2.94
CA LEU A 70 4.10 18.89 -3.29
C LEU A 70 3.13 18.41 -2.21
N ALA A 71 3.38 17.22 -1.62
CA ALA A 71 2.59 16.74 -0.49
C ALA A 71 2.68 17.71 0.69
N LYS A 72 3.89 18.16 1.06
CA LYS A 72 4.10 19.17 2.11
C LYS A 72 3.38 20.48 1.81
N ALA A 73 3.45 20.99 0.58
CA ALA A 73 2.74 22.20 0.16
C ALA A 73 1.21 22.04 0.23
N ASN A 74 0.70 20.81 0.15
CA ASN A 74 -0.72 20.48 0.32
C ASN A 74 -1.10 20.12 1.76
N GLY A 75 -0.24 20.42 2.74
CA GLY A 75 -0.55 20.32 4.17
C GLY A 75 -0.19 18.97 4.83
N TYR A 76 0.55 18.09 4.14
CA TYR A 76 1.07 16.85 4.74
C TYR A 76 2.36 17.16 5.52
N GLY A 77 2.30 17.06 6.84
CA GLY A 77 3.46 17.20 7.75
C GLY A 77 3.94 15.84 8.23
N ILE A 78 5.24 15.73 8.51
CA ILE A 78 5.80 14.51 9.09
C ILE A 78 5.19 14.24 10.47
N ILE A 79 4.82 12.97 10.72
CA ILE A 79 4.30 12.51 12.01
C ILE A 79 5.08 11.33 12.58
N THR A 80 5.74 10.52 11.74
CA THR A 80 6.72 9.53 12.20
C THR A 80 7.97 9.58 11.34
N GLN A 81 9.13 9.41 11.99
CA GLN A 81 10.36 9.03 11.32
C GLN A 81 10.21 7.63 10.72
N MET A 82 11.28 7.10 10.11
CA MET A 82 11.31 5.76 9.52
C MET A 82 10.83 4.71 10.53
N ILE A 83 9.71 4.08 10.21
CA ILE A 83 9.28 2.84 10.87
C ILE A 83 9.79 1.68 10.02
N PRO A 84 10.58 0.74 10.58
CA PRO A 84 11.14 -0.39 9.84
C PRO A 84 10.08 -1.16 9.05
N ASN A 85 10.35 -1.43 7.77
CA ASN A 85 9.45 -2.10 6.83
C ASN A 85 8.10 -1.38 6.59
N MET A 86 8.02 -0.11 6.92
CA MET A 86 6.79 0.68 6.77
C MET A 86 7.04 2.04 6.11
N GLY A 87 8.05 2.80 6.57
CA GLY A 87 8.44 4.08 5.98
C GLY A 87 8.14 5.28 6.88
N TYR A 88 8.22 6.47 6.29
CA TYR A 88 7.95 7.77 6.91
C TYR A 88 6.49 8.18 6.70
N HIS A 89 5.79 8.56 7.77
CA HIS A 89 4.39 8.95 7.67
C HIS A 89 4.24 10.47 7.65
N TYR A 90 3.49 10.96 6.67
CA TYR A 90 3.14 12.38 6.51
C TYR A 90 1.62 12.52 6.57
N MET A 91 1.11 13.29 7.51
CA MET A 91 -0.33 13.45 7.76
C MET A 91 -0.80 14.86 7.43
N ASN A 92 -1.95 14.94 6.76
CA ASN A 92 -2.71 16.17 6.64
C ASN A 92 -3.83 16.17 7.69
N ALA A 93 -3.63 16.91 8.77
CA ALA A 93 -4.59 16.99 9.89
C ALA A 93 -5.93 17.64 9.52
N GLY A 94 -6.01 18.31 8.37
CA GLY A 94 -7.27 18.87 7.84
C GLY A 94 -8.18 17.83 7.19
N VAL A 95 -7.65 16.65 6.81
CA VAL A 95 -8.44 15.56 6.22
C VAL A 95 -9.06 14.74 7.35
N LYS A 96 -10.38 14.55 7.29
CA LYS A 96 -11.14 13.81 8.30
C LYS A 96 -11.98 12.71 7.64
N GLY A 97 -12.16 11.61 8.37
CA GLY A 97 -12.98 10.48 7.91
C GLY A 97 -12.32 9.67 6.80
N PHE A 98 -13.11 8.81 6.15
CA PHE A 98 -12.67 7.98 5.05
C PHE A 98 -13.16 8.57 3.72
N ASP A 99 -12.21 8.93 2.86
CA ASP A 99 -12.41 9.21 1.44
C ASP A 99 -11.19 8.63 0.72
N VAL A 100 -11.41 7.70 -0.18
CA VAL A 100 -10.34 7.03 -0.91
C VAL A 100 -9.52 7.99 -1.77
N ARG A 101 -10.11 9.14 -2.16
CA ARG A 101 -9.44 10.21 -2.93
C ARG A 101 -8.66 11.18 -2.07
N LYS A 102 -8.85 11.11 -0.74
CA LYS A 102 -8.22 12.03 0.21
C LYS A 102 -7.67 11.26 1.42
N PRO A 103 -6.63 10.43 1.22
CA PRO A 103 -6.01 9.75 2.35
C PRO A 103 -5.41 10.77 3.30
N PRO A 104 -5.70 10.67 4.62
CA PRO A 104 -5.12 11.57 5.60
C PRO A 104 -3.63 11.38 5.78
N ILE A 105 -3.10 10.18 5.49
CA ILE A 105 -1.68 9.85 5.67
C ILE A 105 -1.11 9.30 4.36
N LEU A 106 0.08 9.82 4.00
CA LEU A 106 0.93 9.35 2.92
C LEU A 106 2.18 8.72 3.54
N VAL A 107 2.54 7.51 3.11
CA VAL A 107 3.69 6.77 3.63
C VAL A 107 4.76 6.71 2.56
N TYR A 108 5.91 7.29 2.86
CA TYR A 108 7.03 7.43 1.94
C TYR A 108 8.22 6.55 2.31
N GLU A 109 8.86 6.02 1.29
CA GLU A 109 10.20 5.45 1.36
C GLU A 109 11.23 6.50 0.96
N HIS A 110 12.43 6.44 1.57
CA HIS A 110 13.52 7.36 1.28
C HIS A 110 14.79 6.59 0.95
N GLN A 111 15.37 6.88 -0.21
CA GLN A 111 16.64 6.30 -0.64
C GLN A 111 17.55 7.40 -1.22
N GLY A 112 18.65 7.69 -0.55
CA GLY A 112 19.54 8.79 -0.92
C GLY A 112 18.80 10.13 -0.93
N THR A 113 18.59 10.71 -2.10
CA THR A 113 17.83 11.96 -2.28
C THR A 113 16.40 11.73 -2.79
N THR A 114 16.01 10.49 -3.02
CA THR A 114 14.74 10.14 -3.67
C THR A 114 13.69 9.76 -2.63
N TRP A 115 12.51 10.37 -2.74
CA TRP A 115 11.33 10.03 -1.98
C TRP A 115 10.31 9.34 -2.90
N GLN A 116 9.80 8.20 -2.47
CA GLN A 116 8.83 7.41 -3.20
C GLN A 116 7.62 7.13 -2.31
N LEU A 117 6.43 7.54 -2.74
CA LEU A 117 5.19 7.14 -2.09
C LEU A 117 5.01 5.62 -2.23
N GLY A 118 4.91 4.91 -1.13
CA GLY A 118 4.70 3.47 -1.09
C GLY A 118 3.25 3.11 -0.78
N ALA A 119 2.71 3.73 0.27
CA ALA A 119 1.39 3.43 0.78
C ALA A 119 0.60 4.68 1.15
N ILE A 120 -0.69 4.49 1.34
CA ILE A 120 -1.62 5.46 1.92
C ILE A 120 -2.29 4.83 3.14
N GLU A 121 -2.72 5.65 4.10
CA GLU A 121 -3.23 5.13 5.36
C GLU A 121 -4.38 5.98 5.92
N TRP A 122 -5.32 5.30 6.58
CA TRP A 122 -6.37 5.89 7.42
C TRP A 122 -6.26 5.33 8.83
N VAL A 123 -6.61 6.16 9.80
CA VAL A 123 -6.63 5.79 11.22
C VAL A 123 -8.03 5.97 11.80
N PHE A 124 -8.38 5.09 12.72
CA PHE A 124 -9.68 5.06 13.39
C PHE A 124 -9.47 4.84 14.89
N THR A 125 -10.32 5.40 15.73
CA THR A 125 -10.32 5.14 17.17
C THR A 125 -10.88 3.76 17.53
N SER A 126 -11.63 3.15 16.61
CA SER A 126 -12.15 1.79 16.71
C SER A 126 -12.30 1.18 15.32
N LYS A 127 -12.27 -0.16 15.23
CA LYS A 127 -12.46 -0.86 13.96
C LYS A 127 -13.84 -0.53 13.37
N PRO A 128 -13.90 -0.03 12.12
CA PRO A 128 -15.18 0.24 11.47
C PRO A 128 -16.06 -1.00 11.39
N ALA A 129 -17.34 -0.86 11.76
CA ALA A 129 -18.32 -1.96 11.70
C ALA A 129 -18.51 -2.45 10.24
N THR A 130 -18.51 -1.51 9.29
CA THR A 130 -18.51 -1.82 7.86
C THR A 130 -17.13 -1.46 7.29
N PRO A 131 -16.38 -2.43 6.73
CA PRO A 131 -15.10 -2.15 6.12
C PRO A 131 -15.23 -1.10 5.00
N PRO A 132 -14.44 -0.01 5.03
CA PRO A 132 -14.53 1.04 4.02
C PRO A 132 -13.98 0.60 2.65
N LEU A 133 -13.17 -0.45 2.61
CA LEU A 133 -12.70 -1.11 1.39
C LEU A 133 -13.01 -2.60 1.46
N PRO A 134 -13.43 -3.23 0.35
CA PRO A 134 -13.62 -4.68 0.30
C PRO A 134 -12.34 -5.43 0.69
N GLY A 135 -12.47 -6.36 1.62
CA GLY A 135 -11.34 -7.17 2.10
C GLY A 135 -10.34 -6.43 3.01
N ALA A 136 -10.66 -5.23 3.48
CA ALA A 136 -9.81 -4.44 4.36
C ALA A 136 -9.33 -5.25 5.57
N ARG A 137 -8.03 -5.18 5.85
CA ARG A 137 -7.38 -5.70 7.05
C ARG A 137 -6.81 -4.52 7.82
N TYR A 138 -6.79 -4.65 9.13
CA TYR A 138 -6.42 -3.56 10.01
C TYR A 138 -5.20 -3.92 10.83
N GLY A 139 -4.32 -2.95 11.01
CA GLY A 139 -3.26 -2.94 11.99
C GLY A 139 -3.68 -2.21 13.25
N ALA A 140 -2.72 -2.02 14.16
CA ALA A 140 -2.86 -1.23 15.38
C ALA A 140 -1.63 -0.32 15.52
N PHE A 141 -1.86 0.87 16.09
CA PHE A 141 -0.79 1.78 16.46
C PHE A 141 -1.05 2.25 17.90
N GLY A 142 -0.03 2.07 18.76
CA GLY A 142 -0.14 2.37 20.18
C GLY A 142 -0.29 3.86 20.45
N ALA A 143 -0.91 4.22 21.59
CA ALA A 143 -1.03 5.59 22.04
C ALA A 143 0.34 6.28 22.20
N GLY A 144 0.44 7.56 21.86
CA GLY A 144 1.70 8.28 22.02
C GLY A 144 1.70 9.71 21.59
N CYS A 145 2.84 10.34 21.89
CA CYS A 145 3.18 11.72 21.62
C CYS A 145 3.89 11.81 20.28
N HIS A 146 3.45 12.70 19.41
CA HIS A 146 4.14 13.06 18.19
C HIS A 146 4.82 14.42 18.36
N TYR A 147 6.00 14.56 17.79
CA TYR A 147 6.79 15.78 17.77
C TYR A 147 6.93 16.32 16.34
N LYS A 148 7.27 17.59 16.20
CA LYS A 148 7.27 18.29 14.90
C LYS A 148 8.31 17.78 13.91
N ASP A 149 9.33 17.08 14.37
CA ASP A 149 10.35 16.43 13.56
C ASP A 149 9.99 15.00 13.13
N GLY A 150 8.81 14.49 13.55
CA GLY A 150 8.36 13.13 13.32
C GLY A 150 8.81 12.12 14.39
N THR A 151 9.45 12.57 15.47
CA THR A 151 9.69 11.69 16.61
C THR A 151 8.36 11.24 17.21
N PHE A 152 8.27 9.93 17.54
CA PHE A 152 7.13 9.32 18.22
C PHE A 152 7.60 8.70 19.54
N VAL A 153 6.91 9.02 20.62
CA VAL A 153 7.19 8.48 21.97
C VAL A 153 5.90 7.85 22.51
N PRO A 154 5.90 6.55 22.82
CA PRO A 154 4.73 5.91 23.44
C PRO A 154 4.34 6.60 24.74
N ALA A 155 3.04 6.90 24.89
CA ALA A 155 2.49 7.53 26.10
C ALA A 155 0.98 7.20 26.22
N GLU A 156 0.56 6.72 27.36
CA GLU A 156 -0.83 6.33 27.65
C GLU A 156 -1.79 7.53 27.62
N THR A 157 -1.31 8.72 28.00
CA THR A 157 -2.11 9.94 28.10
C THR A 157 -1.37 11.13 27.54
N GLN A 158 -2.10 12.17 27.15
CA GLN A 158 -1.50 13.41 26.65
C GLN A 158 -0.67 14.12 27.72
N ASP A 159 -1.07 14.04 28.99
CA ASP A 159 -0.35 14.70 30.09
C ASP A 159 1.03 14.10 30.33
N ALA A 160 1.27 12.87 29.85
CA ALA A 160 2.59 12.24 29.89
C ALA A 160 3.53 12.73 28.78
N CYS A 161 3.05 13.57 27.83
CA CYS A 161 3.86 14.09 26.74
C CYS A 161 4.67 15.32 27.18
N PRO A 162 6.01 15.27 27.16
CA PRO A 162 6.85 16.46 27.33
C PRO A 162 6.55 17.53 26.27
N LYS A 163 6.68 18.80 26.62
CA LYS A 163 6.51 19.93 25.68
C LYS A 163 7.53 19.90 24.54
N THR A 164 8.67 19.29 24.78
CA THR A 164 9.74 19.06 23.82
C THR A 164 10.25 17.65 23.99
N ASP A 165 10.58 17.00 22.89
CA ASP A 165 11.25 15.68 22.94
C ASP A 165 12.61 15.82 23.62
N PRO A 166 12.92 15.01 24.66
CA PRO A 166 14.18 15.16 25.40
C PRO A 166 15.42 14.75 24.62
N GLN A 167 15.26 14.01 23.51
CA GLN A 167 16.39 13.56 22.68
C GLN A 167 16.64 14.51 21.51
N SER A 168 15.60 14.87 20.74
CA SER A 168 15.74 15.72 19.56
C SER A 168 15.54 17.21 19.86
N GLY A 169 14.92 17.58 20.98
CA GLY A 169 14.53 18.95 21.31
C GLY A 169 13.32 19.44 20.50
N ALA A 170 12.70 18.60 19.68
CA ALA A 170 11.57 18.98 18.87
C ALA A 170 10.34 19.30 19.71
N ALA A 171 9.58 20.34 19.31
CA ALA A 171 8.37 20.74 20.00
C ALA A 171 7.27 19.68 19.86
N PHE A 172 6.48 19.47 20.94
CA PHE A 172 5.28 18.65 20.92
C PHE A 172 4.32 19.10 19.80
N ASN A 173 3.75 18.13 19.12
CA ASN A 173 2.81 18.37 18.03
C ASN A 173 1.38 17.96 18.43
N PHE A 174 1.15 16.68 18.70
CA PHE A 174 -0.13 16.15 19.19
C PHE A 174 0.08 14.80 19.87
N TRP A 175 -0.94 14.37 20.60
CA TRP A 175 -1.08 13.01 21.16
C TRP A 175 -2.27 12.32 20.54
N HIS A 176 -2.24 10.98 20.46
CA HIS A 176 -3.39 10.16 20.11
C HIS A 176 -3.52 8.92 21.01
N PRO A 177 -4.73 8.43 21.27
CA PRO A 177 -4.96 7.14 21.94
C PRO A 177 -4.57 5.98 21.02
N ASN A 178 -4.72 4.74 21.49
CA ASN A 178 -4.58 3.57 20.63
C ASN A 178 -5.46 3.70 19.38
N LEU A 179 -4.89 3.42 18.22
CA LEU A 179 -5.54 3.54 16.92
C LEU A 179 -5.62 2.20 16.22
N VAL A 180 -6.66 2.06 15.40
CA VAL A 180 -6.80 1.02 14.38
C VAL A 180 -6.38 1.63 13.06
N THR A 181 -5.47 0.98 12.33
CA THR A 181 -4.90 1.50 11.09
C THR A 181 -5.38 0.69 9.88
N LEU A 182 -5.67 1.37 8.77
CA LEU A 182 -5.92 0.78 7.47
C LEU A 182 -4.83 1.23 6.51
N HIS A 183 -3.82 0.41 6.37
CA HIS A 183 -2.69 0.62 5.46
C HIS A 183 -3.02 0.05 4.08
N VAL A 184 -2.67 0.76 3.00
CA VAL A 184 -2.91 0.32 1.62
C VAL A 184 -1.63 0.54 0.80
N TRP A 185 -0.93 -0.55 0.49
CA TRP A 185 0.27 -0.55 -0.36
C TRP A 185 -0.10 -0.30 -1.82
N LEU A 186 -0.32 0.96 -2.14
CA LEU A 186 -0.89 1.37 -3.42
C LEU A 186 0.17 1.53 -4.51
N TRP A 187 1.37 2.02 -4.15
CA TRP A 187 2.42 2.43 -5.07
C TRP A 187 3.66 1.54 -5.02
N TYR A 188 3.77 0.71 -3.99
CA TYR A 188 4.84 -0.26 -3.87
C TYR A 188 4.24 -1.67 -3.69
N PRO A 189 4.67 -2.67 -4.48
CA PRO A 189 4.13 -4.03 -4.34
C PRO A 189 4.47 -4.59 -2.95
N ASN A 190 3.53 -5.32 -2.36
CA ASN A 190 3.74 -5.96 -1.07
C ASN A 190 3.40 -7.45 -1.14
N PRO A 191 4.38 -8.36 -1.03
CA PRO A 191 4.14 -9.80 -1.07
C PRO A 191 3.32 -10.29 0.13
N SER A 192 3.29 -9.55 1.23
CA SER A 192 2.44 -9.84 2.40
C SER A 192 0.97 -9.41 2.21
N GLY A 193 0.68 -8.75 1.09
CA GLY A 193 -0.67 -8.33 0.69
C GLY A 193 -0.92 -6.82 0.77
N LEU A 194 -1.96 -6.40 0.04
CA LEU A 194 -2.33 -4.99 -0.14
C LEU A 194 -2.56 -4.25 1.19
N PHE A 195 -3.12 -4.92 2.20
CA PHE A 195 -3.50 -4.34 3.49
C PHE A 195 -2.56 -4.74 4.64
N ALA A 196 -1.40 -5.33 4.35
CA ALA A 196 -0.46 -5.68 5.39
C ALA A 196 0.14 -4.42 6.05
N SER A 197 0.36 -4.46 7.36
CA SER A 197 0.93 -3.32 8.08
C SER A 197 2.38 -3.05 7.69
N THR A 198 3.14 -4.09 7.32
CA THR A 198 4.54 -3.98 6.91
C THR A 198 4.78 -4.58 5.54
N ASN A 199 5.84 -4.14 4.86
CA ASN A 199 6.25 -4.60 3.55
C ASN A 199 7.75 -4.99 3.57
N PRO A 200 8.10 -6.27 3.43
CA PRO A 200 9.51 -6.68 3.48
C PRO A 200 10.34 -6.13 2.30
N LEU A 201 9.70 -5.74 1.19
CA LEU A 201 10.43 -5.19 0.03
C LEU A 201 10.95 -3.77 0.28
N VAL A 202 10.44 -3.06 1.29
CA VAL A 202 10.95 -1.73 1.64
C VAL A 202 12.05 -1.77 2.70
N ALA A 203 12.46 -2.96 3.16
CA ALA A 203 13.58 -3.12 4.09
C ALA A 203 14.88 -2.49 3.58
N ALA A 204 15.11 -2.48 2.27
CA ALA A 204 16.27 -1.85 1.64
C ALA A 204 16.34 -0.33 1.87
N PHE A 205 15.23 0.33 2.19
CA PHE A 205 15.13 1.77 2.45
C PHE A 205 15.26 2.12 3.94
N ASN A 206 15.43 1.13 4.82
CA ASN A 206 15.56 1.33 6.27
C ASN A 206 16.96 1.85 6.67
N HIS A 207 17.85 2.04 5.72
CA HIS A 207 19.19 2.56 5.92
C HIS A 207 19.27 3.97 5.34
N GLY A 208 18.79 4.94 6.11
CA GLY A 208 18.93 6.35 5.82
C GLY A 208 20.20 6.92 6.44
#